data_d2571c6555d555fc08bd7ce992165608
#
_entry.id   d2571c6555d555fc08bd7ce992165608
#
_cell.length_a   1.000
_cell.length_b   1.000
_cell.length_c   1.000
_cell.angle_alpha   90.00
_cell.angle_beta   90.00
_cell.angle_gamma   90.00
#
_symmetry.space_group_name_H-M   'P 1'
#
loop_
_entity.id
_entity.type
_entity.pdbx_description
1 polymer ?
#
loop_
_entity_poly.entity_id
_entity_poly.type
_entity_poly.pdbx_seq_one_letter_code
_entity_poly.pdbx_strand_id
1 'polypeptide(L)'
;HLSTGKDDLQLEELVNLGWPILRWINRWLILNLFDWLTSFGLPMGIVLFLLTIIIKALVYVPTRKSFMSSAKMRVLKPQIDALSAKYPKPEDAMKKQQEMMQIYSQYGVSPMGGCLPMLIQMPIWIALYNFVPNAIELRGESFLWADDLSAYDDVIRWGQDIWLIGDHLSIFCLLFCATNIINTWISMKQQKDQMSGEQAQQMKATQYMMLIMPVVFFFMFNNYSSGLCYYFFLSGLTSVLTMWYLRKTTDDAKLLAKLEAYKQKHKNDPKKT
;
A
#
# COMPACT_ATOMS: atom_id res chain seq x y z
N HIS A 1 29.57 -2.37 -2.74
CA HIS A 1 29.29 -2.20 -1.30
C HIS A 1 29.27 -0.72 -0.92
N LEU A 2 28.08 -0.10 -0.91
CA LEU A 2 27.91 1.30 -0.49
C LEU A 2 28.11 1.50 1.00
N SER A 3 27.94 0.45 1.81
CA SER A 3 28.01 0.50 3.27
C SER A 3 29.30 -0.10 3.86
N THR A 4 30.04 -0.89 3.09
CA THR A 4 31.23 -1.62 3.58
C THR A 4 32.51 -1.17 2.88
N GLY A 5 32.54 0.05 2.35
CA GLY A 5 33.77 0.62 1.83
C GLY A 5 34.83 0.61 2.93
N LYS A 6 35.80 -0.33 2.83
CA LYS A 6 37.01 -0.36 3.68
C LYS A 6 37.87 0.89 3.52
N ASP A 7 37.51 1.72 2.56
CA ASP A 7 38.05 3.05 2.34
C ASP A 7 36.95 4.01 2.75
N ASP A 8 37.19 4.88 3.70
CA ASP A 8 36.32 5.92 4.29
C ASP A 8 35.74 6.93 3.25
N LEU A 9 35.34 6.46 2.07
CA LEU A 9 34.88 7.30 0.96
C LEU A 9 33.44 7.80 1.10
N GLN A 10 32.71 7.38 2.16
CA GLN A 10 31.32 7.80 2.44
C GLN A 10 30.45 7.88 1.16
N LEU A 11 30.61 6.90 0.27
CA LEU A 11 29.86 6.84 -1.01
C LEU A 11 28.34 6.86 -0.80
N GLU A 12 27.89 6.47 0.36
CA GLU A 12 26.50 6.57 0.79
C GLU A 12 25.98 8.01 0.89
N GLU A 13 26.86 9.02 1.05
CA GLU A 13 26.48 10.43 1.04
C GLU A 13 26.25 10.98 -0.37
N LEU A 14 26.82 10.33 -1.39
CA LEU A 14 26.64 10.69 -2.79
C LEU A 14 25.27 10.28 -3.32
N VAL A 15 24.63 9.28 -2.68
CA VAL A 15 23.27 8.84 -3.05
C VAL A 15 22.25 9.71 -2.33
N ASN A 16 21.42 10.40 -3.10
CA ASN A 16 20.34 11.21 -2.55
C ASN A 16 19.21 10.30 -2.01
N LEU A 17 19.32 9.89 -0.75
CA LEU A 17 18.36 9.01 -0.07
C LEU A 17 17.06 9.71 0.36
N GLY A 18 16.84 10.94 -0.08
CA GLY A 18 15.62 11.71 0.20
C GLY A 18 15.61 12.45 1.55
N TRP A 19 14.42 12.77 2.04
CA TRP A 19 14.21 13.51 3.30
C TRP A 19 14.81 12.79 4.51
N PRO A 20 15.12 13.49 5.63
CA PRO A 20 15.82 12.90 6.78
C PRO A 20 15.20 11.62 7.35
N ILE A 21 13.86 11.56 7.43
CA ILE A 21 13.13 10.37 7.90
C ILE A 21 13.27 9.21 6.91
N LEU A 22 13.17 9.51 5.61
CA LEU A 22 13.31 8.52 4.54
C LEU A 22 14.74 7.99 4.46
N ARG A 23 15.73 8.88 4.67
CA ARG A 23 17.15 8.52 4.76
C ARG A 23 17.41 7.55 5.91
N TRP A 24 16.77 7.77 7.06
CA TRP A 24 16.90 6.87 8.20
C TRP A 24 16.33 5.46 7.89
N ILE A 25 15.14 5.38 7.28
CA ILE A 25 14.52 4.11 6.85
C ILE A 25 15.40 3.41 5.81
N ASN A 26 15.87 4.13 4.80
CA ASN A 26 16.74 3.59 3.76
C ASN A 26 18.05 3.05 4.38
N ARG A 27 18.75 3.86 5.17
CA ARG A 27 20.06 3.51 5.72
C ARG A 27 19.97 2.38 6.74
N TRP A 28 18.99 2.43 7.63
CA TRP A 28 18.91 1.49 8.77
C TRP A 28 18.20 0.18 8.43
N LEU A 29 17.16 0.24 7.62
CA LEU A 29 16.35 -0.93 7.30
C LEU A 29 16.70 -1.50 5.92
N ILE A 30 16.60 -0.69 4.86
CA ILE A 30 16.66 -1.20 3.49
C ILE A 30 18.08 -1.57 3.12
N LEU A 31 19.07 -0.70 3.33
CA LEU A 31 20.48 -0.96 2.99
C LEU A 31 21.02 -2.16 3.77
N ASN A 32 20.88 -2.18 5.10
CA ASN A 32 21.39 -3.28 5.90
C ASN A 32 20.76 -4.63 5.52
N LEU A 33 19.47 -4.63 5.23
CA LEU A 33 18.76 -5.84 4.82
C LEU A 33 19.17 -6.28 3.42
N PHE A 34 19.36 -5.32 2.52
CA PHE A 34 19.82 -5.57 1.16
C PHE A 34 21.25 -6.13 1.16
N ASP A 35 22.19 -5.48 1.87
CA ASP A 35 23.56 -5.95 1.99
C ASP A 35 23.68 -7.34 2.64
N TRP A 36 22.83 -7.58 3.65
CA TRP A 36 22.77 -8.90 4.28
C TRP A 36 22.29 -9.97 3.30
N LEU A 37 21.28 -9.68 2.49
CA LEU A 37 20.78 -10.61 1.48
C LEU A 37 21.78 -10.82 0.34
N THR A 38 22.47 -9.78 -0.12
CA THR A 38 23.48 -9.89 -1.19
C THR A 38 24.71 -10.67 -0.74
N SER A 39 25.03 -10.69 0.57
CA SER A 39 26.15 -11.47 1.10
C SER A 39 26.01 -12.98 0.88
N PHE A 40 24.80 -13.48 0.61
CA PHE A 40 24.56 -14.89 0.27
C PHE A 40 24.88 -15.26 -1.20
N GLY A 41 25.29 -14.29 -2.03
CA GLY A 41 25.59 -14.52 -3.45
C GLY A 41 24.39 -14.95 -4.30
N LEU A 42 23.18 -14.55 -3.89
CA LEU A 42 21.94 -14.84 -4.61
C LEU A 42 21.77 -13.91 -5.82
N PRO A 43 21.12 -14.38 -6.91
CA PRO A 43 20.71 -13.50 -8.00
C PRO A 43 19.90 -12.30 -7.50
N MET A 44 20.16 -11.10 -8.04
CA MET A 44 19.56 -9.86 -7.54
C MET A 44 18.03 -9.85 -7.57
N GLY A 45 17.42 -10.51 -8.55
CA GLY A 45 15.95 -10.67 -8.57
C GLY A 45 15.41 -11.46 -7.37
N ILE A 46 16.15 -12.47 -6.89
CA ILE A 46 15.78 -13.23 -5.68
C ILE A 46 16.02 -12.36 -4.44
N VAL A 47 17.08 -11.56 -4.41
CA VAL A 47 17.33 -10.59 -3.33
C VAL A 47 16.17 -9.62 -3.19
N LEU A 48 15.70 -9.03 -4.30
CA LEU A 48 14.54 -8.13 -4.31
C LEU A 48 13.25 -8.83 -3.88
N PHE A 49 13.07 -10.10 -4.27
CA PHE A 49 11.93 -10.90 -3.82
C PHE A 49 11.95 -11.10 -2.31
N LEU A 50 13.06 -11.56 -1.75
CA LEU A 50 13.21 -11.79 -0.30
C LEU A 50 13.09 -10.48 0.47
N LEU A 51 13.70 -9.40 -0.01
CA LEU A 51 13.57 -8.07 0.55
C LEU A 51 12.10 -7.65 0.65
N THR A 52 11.33 -7.86 -0.43
CA THR A 52 9.89 -7.58 -0.45
C THR A 52 9.14 -8.38 0.60
N ILE A 53 9.38 -9.68 0.70
CA ILE A 53 8.70 -10.56 1.66
C ILE A 53 9.03 -10.14 3.11
N ILE A 54 10.28 -9.84 3.42
CA ILE A 54 10.69 -9.42 4.76
C ILE A 54 10.04 -8.09 5.14
N ILE A 55 10.07 -7.09 4.26
CA ILE A 55 9.41 -5.80 4.49
C ILE A 55 7.90 -6.00 4.70
N LYS A 56 7.25 -6.84 3.90
CA LYS A 56 5.82 -7.14 4.05
C LYS A 56 5.50 -7.88 5.35
N ALA A 57 6.37 -8.78 5.78
CA ALA A 57 6.23 -9.46 7.07
C ALA A 57 6.32 -8.46 8.24
N LEU A 58 7.26 -7.51 8.20
CA LEU A 58 7.38 -6.45 9.21
C LEU A 58 6.13 -5.56 9.26
N VAL A 59 5.59 -5.20 8.11
CA VAL A 59 4.39 -4.34 8.00
C VAL A 59 3.09 -5.13 8.19
N TYR A 60 3.13 -6.46 8.27
CA TYR A 60 1.93 -7.29 8.41
C TYR A 60 1.12 -6.99 9.67
N VAL A 61 1.78 -6.79 10.82
CA VAL A 61 1.08 -6.53 12.10
C VAL A 61 0.25 -5.26 12.06
N PRO A 62 0.79 -4.08 11.68
CA PRO A 62 0.00 -2.87 11.53
C PRO A 62 -1.05 -3.00 10.41
N THR A 63 -0.76 -3.67 9.30
CA THR A 63 -1.72 -3.92 8.20
C THR A 63 -2.91 -4.74 8.70
N ARG A 64 -2.68 -5.80 9.46
CA ARG A 64 -3.75 -6.59 10.07
C ARG A 64 -4.62 -5.78 11.03
N LYS A 65 -4.00 -4.95 11.88
CA LYS A 65 -4.75 -4.07 12.82
C LYS A 65 -5.65 -3.10 12.04
N SER A 66 -5.16 -2.52 10.98
CA SER A 66 -5.93 -1.61 10.15
C SER A 66 -7.05 -2.33 9.40
N PHE A 67 -6.78 -3.50 8.82
CA PHE A 67 -7.81 -4.33 8.19
C PHE A 67 -8.94 -4.66 9.19
N MET A 68 -8.58 -5.04 10.43
CA MET A 68 -9.57 -5.30 11.47
C MET A 68 -10.40 -4.06 11.84
N SER A 69 -9.80 -2.87 11.84
CA SER A 69 -10.54 -1.62 12.04
C SER A 69 -11.54 -1.38 10.90
N SER A 70 -11.11 -1.57 9.66
CA SER A 70 -11.98 -1.49 8.48
C SER A 70 -13.10 -2.54 8.49
N ALA A 71 -12.80 -3.78 8.91
CA ALA A 71 -13.79 -4.84 9.05
C ALA A 71 -14.85 -4.50 10.11
N LYS A 72 -14.43 -3.92 11.24
CA LYS A 72 -15.36 -3.44 12.29
C LYS A 72 -16.32 -2.36 11.77
N MET A 73 -15.79 -1.39 10.99
CA MET A 73 -16.66 -0.38 10.36
C MET A 73 -17.65 -0.99 9.38
N ARG A 74 -17.21 -1.97 8.57
CA ARG A 74 -18.09 -2.70 7.63
C ARG A 74 -19.24 -3.40 8.33
N VAL A 75 -18.97 -4.07 9.44
CA VAL A 75 -19.98 -4.80 10.22
C VAL A 75 -20.99 -3.85 10.87
N LEU A 76 -20.60 -2.60 11.18
CA LEU A 76 -21.50 -1.56 11.71
C LEU A 76 -22.30 -0.83 10.63
N LYS A 77 -22.05 -1.11 9.34
CA LYS A 77 -22.73 -0.44 8.22
C LYS A 77 -24.24 -0.40 8.34
N PRO A 78 -24.97 -1.48 8.70
CA PRO A 78 -26.43 -1.41 8.83
C PRO A 78 -26.92 -0.34 9.81
N GLN A 79 -26.18 -0.09 10.89
CA GLN A 79 -26.50 0.95 11.87
C GLN A 79 -26.22 2.35 11.32
N ILE A 80 -25.15 2.50 10.53
CA ILE A 80 -24.82 3.75 9.85
C ILE A 80 -25.83 4.05 8.73
N ASP A 81 -26.32 3.04 8.01
CA ASP A 81 -27.36 3.18 7.00
C ASP A 81 -28.68 3.64 7.62
N ALA A 82 -29.06 3.07 8.75
CA ALA A 82 -30.25 3.51 9.52
C ALA A 82 -30.11 4.97 10.00
N LEU A 83 -28.90 5.36 10.46
CA LEU A 83 -28.62 6.75 10.82
C LEU A 83 -28.70 7.68 9.59
N SER A 84 -28.22 7.23 8.45
CA SER A 84 -28.25 8.00 7.20
C SER A 84 -29.68 8.22 6.70
N ALA A 85 -30.56 7.25 6.92
CA ALA A 85 -31.99 7.38 6.60
C ALA A 85 -32.71 8.38 7.53
N LYS A 86 -32.24 8.51 8.79
CA LYS A 86 -32.78 9.49 9.76
C LYS A 86 -32.46 10.93 9.38
N TYR A 87 -31.32 11.17 8.72
CA TYR A 87 -30.84 12.50 8.33
C TYR A 87 -30.64 12.61 6.79
N PRO A 88 -31.75 12.75 6.03
CA PRO A 88 -31.67 12.78 4.56
C PRO A 88 -31.25 14.15 4.00
N LYS A 89 -31.28 15.21 4.82
CA LYS A 89 -31.03 16.58 4.36
C LYS A 89 -29.53 16.95 4.47
N PRO A 90 -28.96 17.67 3.48
CA PRO A 90 -27.57 18.15 3.53
C PRO A 90 -27.29 19.06 4.73
N GLU A 91 -28.29 19.80 5.20
CA GLU A 91 -28.19 20.70 6.36
C GLU A 91 -27.87 19.95 7.66
N ASP A 92 -28.27 18.69 7.78
CA ASP A 92 -28.01 17.85 8.94
C ASP A 92 -26.69 17.05 8.87
N ALA A 93 -25.85 17.30 7.85
CA ALA A 93 -24.61 16.57 7.63
C ALA A 93 -23.69 16.59 8.86
N MET A 94 -23.58 17.70 9.57
CA MET A 94 -22.78 17.83 10.80
C MET A 94 -23.34 16.97 11.93
N LYS A 95 -24.65 16.96 12.14
CA LYS A 95 -25.31 16.13 13.17
C LYS A 95 -25.13 14.66 12.85
N LYS A 96 -25.33 14.28 11.59
CA LYS A 96 -25.09 12.92 11.09
C LYS A 96 -23.65 12.48 11.37
N GLN A 97 -22.68 13.35 11.10
CA GLN A 97 -21.26 13.07 11.36
C GLN A 97 -20.99 12.88 12.87
N GLN A 98 -21.55 13.71 13.72
CA GLN A 98 -21.41 13.58 15.17
C GLN A 98 -22.02 12.28 15.70
N GLU A 99 -23.26 11.95 15.32
CA GLU A 99 -23.91 10.70 15.74
C GLU A 99 -23.15 9.47 15.20
N MET A 100 -22.61 9.54 13.98
CA MET A 100 -21.77 8.48 13.41
C MET A 100 -20.50 8.26 14.23
N MET A 101 -19.84 9.34 14.64
CA MET A 101 -18.67 9.28 15.53
C MET A 101 -19.01 8.73 16.91
N GLN A 102 -20.18 9.07 17.44
CA GLN A 102 -20.68 8.51 18.70
C GLN A 102 -20.94 7.00 18.59
N ILE A 103 -21.54 6.52 17.50
CA ILE A 103 -21.71 5.09 17.25
C ILE A 103 -20.35 4.40 17.25
N TYR A 104 -19.38 4.89 16.48
CA TYR A 104 -18.04 4.29 16.44
C TYR A 104 -17.38 4.28 17.83
N SER A 105 -17.51 5.36 18.60
CA SER A 105 -16.99 5.44 19.97
C SER A 105 -17.64 4.43 20.90
N GLN A 106 -18.99 4.26 20.85
CA GLN A 106 -19.72 3.28 21.65
C GLN A 106 -19.28 1.84 21.41
N TYR A 107 -18.87 1.53 20.17
CA TYR A 107 -18.35 0.21 19.79
C TYR A 107 -16.83 0.09 19.90
N GLY A 108 -16.13 1.13 20.35
CA GLY A 108 -14.67 1.14 20.47
C GLY A 108 -13.97 1.02 19.11
N VAL A 109 -14.54 1.59 18.06
CA VAL A 109 -14.01 1.55 16.70
C VAL A 109 -13.42 2.91 16.34
N SER A 110 -12.18 2.93 15.86
CA SER A 110 -11.54 4.15 15.37
C SER A 110 -11.66 4.23 13.84
N PRO A 111 -12.27 5.28 13.28
CA PRO A 111 -12.35 5.47 11.84
C PRO A 111 -10.98 5.73 11.19
N MET A 112 -10.02 6.25 11.94
CA MET A 112 -8.66 6.49 11.46
C MET A 112 -7.84 5.20 11.28
N GLY A 113 -8.26 4.08 11.86
CA GLY A 113 -7.57 2.80 11.70
C GLY A 113 -7.52 2.32 10.25
N GLY A 114 -8.48 2.71 9.41
CA GLY A 114 -8.55 2.31 8.00
C GLY A 114 -7.48 2.93 7.10
N CYS A 115 -6.98 4.13 7.40
CA CYS A 115 -5.95 4.81 6.61
C CYS A 115 -4.51 4.51 7.08
N LEU A 116 -4.34 3.84 8.22
CA LEU A 116 -3.03 3.53 8.80
C LEU A 116 -2.07 2.78 7.85
N PRO A 117 -2.51 1.79 7.03
CA PRO A 117 -1.61 1.13 6.08
C PRO A 117 -1.01 2.11 5.07
N MET A 118 -1.81 3.06 4.59
CA MET A 118 -1.34 4.06 3.63
C MET A 118 -0.24 4.93 4.25
N LEU A 119 -0.43 5.38 5.50
CA LEU A 119 0.55 6.20 6.22
C LEU A 119 1.86 5.46 6.49
N ILE A 120 1.83 4.15 6.72
CA ILE A 120 3.02 3.33 6.94
C ILE A 120 3.68 2.97 5.61
N GLN A 121 2.87 2.67 4.58
CA GLN A 121 3.37 2.23 3.29
C GLN A 121 4.03 3.35 2.50
N MET A 122 3.55 4.60 2.60
CA MET A 122 4.07 5.74 1.84
C MET A 122 5.56 6.01 2.07
N PRO A 123 6.07 6.10 3.32
CA PRO A 123 7.51 6.29 3.55
C PRO A 123 8.36 5.16 2.97
N ILE A 124 7.90 3.91 3.09
CA ILE A 124 8.61 2.74 2.56
C ILE A 124 8.64 2.79 1.02
N TRP A 125 7.52 3.16 0.41
CA TRP A 125 7.41 3.28 -1.05
C TRP A 125 8.35 4.35 -1.61
N ILE A 126 8.38 5.55 -0.99
CA ILE A 126 9.28 6.64 -1.39
C ILE A 126 10.75 6.26 -1.13
N ALA A 127 11.02 5.59 -0.01
CA ALA A 127 12.36 5.13 0.32
C ALA A 127 12.91 4.17 -0.76
N LEU A 128 12.12 3.20 -1.18
CA LEU A 128 12.51 2.24 -2.23
C LEU A 128 12.53 2.85 -3.63
N TYR A 129 11.64 3.81 -3.91
CA TYR A 129 11.68 4.58 -5.14
C TYR A 129 13.01 5.32 -5.32
N ASN A 130 13.58 5.85 -4.24
CA ASN A 130 14.89 6.48 -4.26
C ASN A 130 16.06 5.47 -4.22
N PHE A 131 15.88 4.32 -3.57
CA PHE A 131 16.94 3.34 -3.38
C PHE A 131 17.19 2.49 -4.64
N VAL A 132 16.15 1.84 -5.18
CA VAL A 132 16.32 0.80 -6.21
C VAL A 132 17.00 1.30 -7.49
N PRO A 133 16.64 2.47 -8.08
CA PRO A 133 17.33 2.95 -9.27
C PRO A 133 18.79 3.36 -9.03
N ASN A 134 19.14 3.65 -7.77
CA ASN A 134 20.50 4.07 -7.39
C ASN A 134 21.36 2.92 -6.83
N ALA A 135 20.81 1.72 -6.70
CA ALA A 135 21.55 0.55 -6.25
C ALA A 135 22.49 0.07 -7.37
N ILE A 136 23.79 0.28 -7.16
CA ILE A 136 24.85 -0.09 -8.13
C ILE A 136 24.86 -1.60 -8.35
N GLU A 137 24.53 -2.38 -7.34
CA GLU A 137 24.49 -3.84 -7.35
C GLU A 137 23.44 -4.41 -8.33
N LEU A 138 22.46 -3.62 -8.73
CA LEU A 138 21.45 -4.01 -9.73
C LEU A 138 21.90 -3.80 -11.16
N ARG A 139 23.01 -3.04 -11.36
CA ARG A 139 23.49 -2.68 -12.69
C ARG A 139 24.13 -3.88 -13.37
N GLY A 140 23.62 -4.21 -14.57
CA GLY A 140 24.10 -5.35 -15.37
C GLY A 140 23.65 -6.71 -14.83
N GLU A 141 22.80 -6.75 -13.79
CA GLU A 141 22.22 -7.99 -13.26
C GLU A 141 20.94 -8.34 -14.03
N SER A 142 20.96 -9.49 -14.70
CA SER A 142 19.82 -10.01 -15.44
C SER A 142 18.88 -10.80 -14.54
N PHE A 143 17.58 -10.71 -14.79
CA PHE A 143 16.58 -11.51 -14.10
C PHE A 143 15.34 -11.77 -14.96
N LEU A 144 14.96 -13.03 -15.13
CA LEU A 144 13.88 -13.49 -16.02
C LEU A 144 14.11 -13.01 -17.46
N TRP A 145 13.30 -12.06 -17.92
CA TRP A 145 13.38 -11.48 -19.27
C TRP A 145 14.07 -10.10 -19.30
N ALA A 146 14.41 -9.53 -18.14
CA ALA A 146 15.14 -8.28 -18.07
C ALA A 146 16.65 -8.55 -18.14
N ASP A 147 17.33 -7.91 -19.09
CA ASP A 147 18.78 -8.02 -19.25
C ASP A 147 19.54 -7.22 -18.20
N ASP A 148 18.95 -6.13 -17.70
CA ASP A 148 19.51 -5.27 -16.66
C ASP A 148 18.40 -4.74 -15.74
N LEU A 149 18.46 -5.11 -14.45
CA LEU A 149 17.50 -4.64 -13.44
C LEU A 149 17.59 -3.15 -13.14
N SER A 150 18.69 -2.49 -13.50
CA SER A 150 18.82 -1.04 -13.35
C SER A 150 18.20 -0.25 -14.51
N ALA A 151 18.02 -0.89 -15.66
CA ALA A 151 17.38 -0.33 -16.85
C ALA A 151 15.92 -0.82 -16.97
N TYR A 152 15.19 -0.31 -17.95
CA TYR A 152 13.86 -0.83 -18.30
C TYR A 152 13.97 -2.18 -19.03
N ASP A 153 12.94 -3.02 -18.93
CA ASP A 153 12.81 -4.23 -19.72
C ASP A 153 12.11 -3.92 -21.04
N ASP A 154 12.74 -4.28 -22.16
CA ASP A 154 12.29 -3.96 -23.53
C ASP A 154 11.88 -5.23 -24.32
N VAL A 155 11.12 -6.10 -23.71
CA VAL A 155 10.70 -7.38 -24.31
C VAL A 155 9.90 -7.17 -25.61
N ILE A 156 9.12 -6.10 -25.68
CA ILE A 156 8.34 -5.74 -26.86
C ILE A 156 8.80 -4.36 -27.34
N ARG A 157 9.43 -4.33 -28.55
CA ARG A 157 9.90 -3.12 -29.21
C ARG A 157 9.23 -2.99 -30.56
N TRP A 158 8.68 -1.80 -30.86
CA TRP A 158 8.04 -1.52 -32.15
C TRP A 158 8.78 -0.50 -33.02
N GLY A 159 9.92 0.04 -32.54
CA GLY A 159 10.84 0.83 -33.33
C GLY A 159 10.36 2.24 -33.75
N GLN A 160 9.20 2.68 -33.24
CA GLN A 160 8.69 4.04 -33.44
C GLN A 160 8.27 4.61 -32.09
N ASP A 161 8.71 5.82 -31.78
CA ASP A 161 8.32 6.52 -30.57
C ASP A 161 6.83 6.89 -30.62
N ILE A 162 6.02 6.19 -29.81
CA ILE A 162 4.62 6.55 -29.58
C ILE A 162 4.58 7.56 -28.43
N TRP A 163 3.95 8.70 -28.68
CA TRP A 163 3.77 9.74 -27.67
C TRP A 163 3.16 9.16 -26.39
N LEU A 164 3.78 9.33 -25.24
CA LEU A 164 3.49 8.79 -23.90
C LEU A 164 4.04 7.38 -23.61
N ILE A 165 4.17 6.46 -24.58
CA ILE A 165 4.56 5.06 -24.31
C ILE A 165 6.04 4.83 -24.63
N GLY A 166 6.61 5.64 -25.57
CA GLY A 166 7.95 5.42 -26.10
C GLY A 166 7.98 4.34 -27.19
N ASP A 167 9.14 3.72 -27.37
CA ASP A 167 9.40 2.71 -28.39
C ASP A 167 9.29 1.26 -27.89
N HIS A 168 9.00 1.06 -26.59
CA HIS A 168 8.99 -0.24 -25.93
C HIS A 168 7.87 -0.38 -24.89
N LEU A 169 7.61 -1.62 -24.52
CA LEU A 169 6.70 -1.99 -23.44
C LEU A 169 7.44 -2.81 -22.39
N SER A 170 7.50 -2.28 -21.17
CA SER A 170 8.02 -2.99 -20.00
C SER A 170 6.97 -3.96 -19.45
N ILE A 171 7.28 -5.25 -19.43
CA ILE A 171 6.39 -6.29 -18.89
C ILE A 171 6.29 -6.16 -17.37
N PHE A 172 7.39 -5.86 -16.68
CA PHE A 172 7.34 -5.65 -15.22
C PHE A 172 6.46 -4.44 -14.86
N CYS A 173 6.52 -3.36 -15.65
CA CYS A 173 5.65 -2.21 -15.47
C CYS A 173 4.18 -2.56 -15.71
N LEU A 174 3.88 -3.38 -16.71
CA LEU A 174 2.52 -3.84 -17.00
C LEU A 174 1.98 -4.73 -15.88
N LEU A 175 2.77 -5.65 -15.35
CA LEU A 175 2.41 -6.48 -14.20
C LEU A 175 2.19 -5.64 -12.93
N PHE A 176 3.04 -4.64 -12.71
CA PHE A 176 2.86 -3.66 -11.64
C PHE A 176 1.54 -2.90 -11.79
N CYS A 177 1.22 -2.39 -12.99
CA CYS A 177 -0.02 -1.70 -13.26
C CYS A 177 -1.24 -2.61 -13.03
N ALA A 178 -1.23 -3.83 -13.53
CA ALA A 178 -2.31 -4.80 -13.35
C ALA A 178 -2.55 -5.11 -11.86
N THR A 179 -1.50 -5.34 -11.08
CA THR A 179 -1.63 -5.58 -9.64
C THR A 179 -2.14 -4.36 -8.89
N ASN A 180 -1.75 -3.14 -9.29
CA ASN A 180 -2.27 -1.91 -8.70
C ASN A 180 -3.75 -1.69 -9.02
N ILE A 181 -4.20 -1.98 -10.23
CA ILE A 181 -5.62 -1.93 -10.60
C ILE A 181 -6.42 -2.89 -9.72
N ILE A 182 -5.94 -4.13 -9.53
CA ILE A 182 -6.59 -5.11 -8.65
C ILE A 182 -6.64 -4.62 -7.20
N ASN A 183 -5.52 -4.12 -6.68
CA ASN A 183 -5.45 -3.55 -5.33
C ASN A 183 -6.43 -2.37 -5.15
N THR A 184 -6.46 -1.46 -6.11
CA THR A 184 -7.36 -0.31 -6.12
C THR A 184 -8.82 -0.77 -6.14
N TRP A 185 -9.15 -1.73 -6.99
CA TRP A 185 -10.51 -2.29 -7.07
C TRP A 185 -10.95 -2.93 -5.74
N ILE A 186 -10.07 -3.72 -5.10
CA ILE A 186 -10.33 -4.31 -3.77
C ILE A 186 -10.54 -3.21 -2.72
N SER A 187 -9.70 -2.18 -2.72
CA SER A 187 -9.78 -1.04 -1.79
C SER A 187 -11.07 -0.24 -1.99
N MET A 188 -11.45 0.02 -3.24
CA MET A 188 -12.71 0.69 -3.58
C MET A 188 -13.93 -0.10 -3.09
N LYS A 189 -13.92 -1.43 -3.28
CA LYS A 189 -14.98 -2.30 -2.77
C LYS A 189 -15.09 -2.24 -1.25
N GLN A 190 -13.95 -2.25 -0.55
CA GLN A 190 -13.93 -2.12 0.91
C GLN A 190 -14.45 -0.75 1.37
N GLN A 191 -14.06 0.34 0.71
CA GLN A 191 -14.55 1.70 1.01
C GLN A 191 -16.06 1.81 0.78
N LYS A 192 -16.56 1.25 -0.32
CA LYS A 192 -18.00 1.22 -0.62
C LYS A 192 -18.79 0.44 0.43
N ASP A 193 -18.20 -0.64 0.97
CA ASP A 193 -18.80 -1.44 2.04
C ASP A 193 -18.81 -0.69 3.39
N GLN A 194 -18.03 0.36 3.55
CA GLN A 194 -17.95 1.16 4.80
C GLN A 194 -18.74 2.46 4.75
N MET A 195 -19.07 2.96 3.55
CA MET A 195 -19.74 4.24 3.34
C MET A 195 -21.19 4.05 2.97
N SER A 196 -22.04 4.99 3.38
CA SER A 196 -23.46 5.01 3.08
C SER A 196 -23.94 6.38 2.61
N GLY A 197 -24.96 6.38 1.73
CA GLY A 197 -25.66 7.58 1.31
C GLY A 197 -24.81 8.56 0.48
N GLU A 198 -24.93 9.86 0.79
CA GLU A 198 -24.29 10.96 0.05
C GLU A 198 -22.76 10.91 0.06
N GLN A 199 -22.14 10.41 1.17
CA GLN A 199 -20.68 10.24 1.21
C GLN A 199 -20.19 9.27 0.13
N ALA A 200 -20.94 8.20 -0.18
CA ALA A 200 -20.62 7.29 -1.26
C ALA A 200 -20.70 7.98 -2.62
N GLN A 201 -21.55 8.99 -2.77
CA GLN A 201 -21.71 9.75 -4.02
C GLN A 201 -20.61 10.79 -4.23
N GLN A 202 -20.21 11.51 -3.18
CA GLN A 202 -19.06 12.43 -3.22
C GLN A 202 -17.74 11.69 -3.49
N MET A 203 -17.61 10.47 -2.97
CA MET A 203 -16.40 9.65 -3.17
C MET A 203 -16.30 9.02 -4.57
N LYS A 204 -17.33 9.06 -5.39
CA LYS A 204 -17.26 8.51 -6.77
C LYS A 204 -16.16 9.17 -7.61
N ALA A 205 -16.04 10.49 -7.56
CA ALA A 205 -15.00 11.22 -8.27
C ALA A 205 -13.60 10.79 -7.81
N THR A 206 -13.39 10.67 -6.50
CA THR A 206 -12.13 10.18 -5.91
C THR A 206 -11.85 8.73 -6.30
N GLN A 207 -12.87 7.87 -6.37
CA GLN A 207 -12.73 6.49 -6.81
C GLN A 207 -12.31 6.39 -8.29
N TYR A 208 -12.89 7.19 -9.17
CA TYR A 208 -12.46 7.26 -10.58
C TYR A 208 -11.02 7.76 -10.70
N MET A 209 -10.65 8.79 -9.92
CA MET A 209 -9.28 9.29 -9.89
C MET A 209 -8.30 8.20 -9.40
N MET A 210 -8.65 7.43 -8.38
CA MET A 210 -7.86 6.30 -7.90
C MET A 210 -7.72 5.18 -8.94
N LEU A 211 -8.72 4.97 -9.79
CA LEU A 211 -8.66 3.95 -10.85
C LEU A 211 -7.80 4.37 -12.04
N ILE A 212 -7.78 5.69 -12.34
CA ILE A 212 -6.96 6.24 -13.43
C ILE A 212 -5.48 6.31 -13.03
N MET A 213 -5.18 6.52 -11.74
CA MET A 213 -3.82 6.68 -11.22
C MET A 213 -2.85 5.54 -11.61
N PRO A 214 -3.19 4.24 -11.51
CA PRO A 214 -2.32 3.16 -11.95
C PRO A 214 -1.98 3.23 -13.44
N VAL A 215 -2.90 3.71 -14.27
CA VAL A 215 -2.68 3.90 -15.71
C VAL A 215 -1.70 5.05 -15.96
N VAL A 216 -1.84 6.15 -15.24
CA VAL A 216 -0.88 7.27 -15.28
C VAL A 216 0.50 6.80 -14.83
N PHE A 217 0.57 6.00 -13.77
CA PHE A 217 1.83 5.42 -13.30
C PHE A 217 2.45 4.48 -14.33
N PHE A 218 1.67 3.74 -15.10
CA PHE A 218 2.22 2.94 -16.19
C PHE A 218 3.04 3.79 -17.16
N PHE A 219 2.50 4.89 -17.65
CA PHE A 219 3.22 5.79 -18.57
C PHE A 219 4.47 6.43 -17.93
N MET A 220 4.40 6.72 -16.64
CA MET A 220 5.51 7.31 -15.92
C MET A 220 6.64 6.30 -15.66
N PHE A 221 6.29 5.04 -15.33
CA PHE A 221 7.25 4.02 -14.94
C PHE A 221 7.71 3.11 -16.08
N ASN A 222 7.11 3.19 -17.28
CA ASN A 222 7.49 2.36 -18.43
C ASN A 222 8.98 2.51 -18.81
N ASN A 223 9.54 3.71 -18.63
CA ASN A 223 10.94 4.03 -18.88
C ASN A 223 11.85 3.91 -17.63
N TYR A 224 11.30 3.36 -16.54
CA TYR A 224 12.01 3.23 -15.28
C TYR A 224 12.69 1.86 -15.13
N SER A 225 13.54 1.75 -14.11
CA SER A 225 14.22 0.51 -13.73
C SER A 225 13.25 -0.67 -13.60
N SER A 226 13.55 -1.76 -14.32
CA SER A 226 12.80 -3.01 -14.26
C SER A 226 12.80 -3.62 -12.86
N GLY A 227 13.90 -3.47 -12.10
CA GLY A 227 14.00 -3.88 -10.71
C GLY A 227 13.01 -3.14 -9.79
N LEU A 228 12.79 -1.83 -10.03
CA LEU A 228 11.81 -1.05 -9.30
C LEU A 228 10.39 -1.50 -9.62
N CYS A 229 10.06 -1.68 -10.90
CA CYS A 229 8.75 -2.18 -11.35
C CYS A 229 8.49 -3.60 -10.83
N TYR A 230 9.50 -4.45 -10.84
CA TYR A 230 9.45 -5.80 -10.26
C TYR A 230 9.17 -5.77 -8.76
N TYR A 231 9.88 -4.94 -8.00
CA TYR A 231 9.62 -4.77 -6.57
C TYR A 231 8.17 -4.31 -6.31
N PHE A 232 7.69 -3.31 -7.05
CA PHE A 232 6.32 -2.82 -6.87
C PHE A 232 5.27 -3.85 -7.27
N PHE A 233 5.52 -4.62 -8.32
CA PHE A 233 4.68 -5.76 -8.69
C PHE A 233 4.58 -6.78 -7.55
N LEU A 234 5.71 -7.23 -7.00
CA LEU A 234 5.75 -8.17 -5.89
C LEU A 234 5.06 -7.62 -4.64
N SER A 235 5.32 -6.36 -4.33
CA SER A 235 4.69 -5.67 -3.21
C SER A 235 3.17 -5.58 -3.37
N GLY A 236 2.70 -5.28 -4.58
CA GLY A 236 1.28 -5.26 -4.93
C GLY A 236 0.64 -6.65 -4.82
N LEU A 237 1.28 -7.65 -5.41
CA LEU A 237 0.82 -9.05 -5.36
C LEU A 237 0.71 -9.56 -3.93
N THR A 238 1.75 -9.33 -3.12
CA THR A 238 1.75 -9.73 -1.70
C THR A 238 0.64 -9.01 -0.93
N SER A 239 0.35 -7.74 -1.24
CA SER A 239 -0.77 -7.01 -0.64
C SER A 239 -2.12 -7.62 -1.00
N VAL A 240 -2.35 -7.97 -2.28
CA VAL A 240 -3.58 -8.65 -2.71
C VAL A 240 -3.77 -9.98 -1.96
N LEU A 241 -2.72 -10.80 -1.90
CA LEU A 241 -2.75 -12.08 -1.20
C LEU A 241 -3.02 -11.91 0.29
N THR A 242 -2.39 -10.94 0.94
CA THR A 242 -2.60 -10.63 2.36
C THR A 242 -4.04 -10.19 2.63
N MET A 243 -4.59 -9.30 1.79
CA MET A 243 -5.97 -8.84 1.92
C MET A 243 -6.98 -9.96 1.68
N TRP A 244 -6.74 -10.80 0.68
CA TRP A 244 -7.57 -11.97 0.41
C TRP A 244 -7.57 -12.95 1.60
N TYR A 245 -6.38 -13.26 2.15
CA TYR A 245 -6.23 -14.11 3.32
C TYR A 245 -6.95 -13.54 4.55
N LEU A 246 -6.73 -12.26 4.86
CA LEU A 246 -7.38 -11.60 6.00
C LEU A 246 -8.91 -11.57 5.84
N ARG A 247 -9.40 -11.36 4.62
CA ARG A 247 -10.84 -11.37 4.34
C ARG A 247 -11.46 -12.77 4.52
N LYS A 248 -10.76 -13.80 4.06
CA LYS A 248 -11.22 -15.19 4.20
C LYS A 248 -11.23 -15.67 5.65
N THR A 249 -10.28 -15.21 6.46
CA THR A 249 -10.13 -15.63 7.87
C THR A 249 -10.96 -14.80 8.83
N THR A 250 -11.52 -13.67 8.40
CA THR A 250 -12.33 -12.79 9.25
C THR A 250 -13.81 -13.16 9.15
N ASP A 251 -14.38 -13.61 10.26
CA ASP A 251 -15.80 -13.93 10.40
C ASP A 251 -16.55 -12.69 10.90
N ASP A 252 -17.35 -12.08 10.03
CA ASP A 252 -18.09 -10.86 10.30
C ASP A 252 -19.12 -11.04 11.42
N ALA A 253 -19.76 -12.23 11.56
CA ALA A 253 -20.74 -12.52 12.60
C ALA A 253 -20.08 -12.56 13.99
N LYS A 254 -18.93 -13.23 14.11
CA LYS A 254 -18.15 -13.24 15.37
C LYS A 254 -17.62 -11.86 15.72
N LEU A 255 -17.28 -11.05 14.71
CA LEU A 255 -16.80 -9.70 14.92
C LEU A 255 -17.92 -8.80 15.45
N LEU A 256 -19.13 -8.90 14.88
CA LEU A 256 -20.32 -8.18 15.36
C LEU A 256 -20.63 -8.54 16.81
N ALA A 257 -20.69 -9.84 17.14
CA ALA A 257 -20.95 -10.29 18.50
C ALA A 257 -19.95 -9.74 19.53
N LYS A 258 -18.66 -9.66 19.15
CA LYS A 258 -17.62 -9.03 20.01
C LYS A 258 -17.85 -7.53 20.20
N LEU A 259 -18.28 -6.82 19.16
CA LEU A 259 -18.56 -5.39 19.25
C LEU A 259 -19.80 -5.10 20.10
N GLU A 260 -20.84 -5.91 20.00
CA GLU A 260 -22.04 -5.81 20.84
C GLU A 260 -21.72 -6.09 22.30
N ALA A 261 -20.93 -7.14 22.58
CA ALA A 261 -20.47 -7.43 23.95
C ALA A 261 -19.62 -6.27 24.51
N TYR A 262 -18.77 -5.65 23.69
CA TYR A 262 -18.01 -4.46 24.09
C TYR A 262 -18.94 -3.30 24.45
N LYS A 263 -19.94 -3.00 23.62
CA LYS A 263 -20.93 -1.94 23.86
C LYS A 263 -21.69 -2.17 25.15
N GLN A 264 -22.15 -3.41 25.40
CA GLN A 264 -22.88 -3.76 26.65
C GLN A 264 -22.00 -3.58 27.88
N LYS A 265 -20.74 -4.02 27.84
CA LYS A 265 -19.81 -3.90 28.95
C LYS A 265 -19.52 -2.43 29.32
N HIS A 266 -19.44 -1.53 28.33
CA HIS A 266 -19.10 -0.11 28.55
C HIS A 266 -20.32 0.79 28.69
N LYS A 267 -21.53 0.27 28.45
CA LYS A 267 -22.77 1.01 28.70
C LYS A 267 -22.98 1.35 30.18
N ASN A 268 -22.39 0.54 31.07
CA ASN A 268 -22.51 0.69 32.52
C ASN A 268 -21.28 1.41 33.16
N ASP A 269 -20.36 1.94 32.37
CA ASP A 269 -19.15 2.61 32.87
C ASP A 269 -19.20 4.12 32.51
N PRO A 270 -19.63 5.00 33.45
CA PRO A 270 -19.84 6.43 33.18
C PRO A 270 -18.53 7.25 33.05
N LYS A 271 -17.36 6.63 33.05
CA LYS A 271 -16.05 7.34 33.07
C LYS A 271 -15.41 7.62 31.73
N LYS A 272 -16.10 7.41 30.58
CA LYS A 272 -15.58 7.69 29.23
C LYS A 272 -16.61 8.32 28.29
N THR A 273 -17.33 9.30 28.79
CA THR A 273 -18.07 10.28 27.97
C THR A 273 -17.32 11.58 27.92
#